data_52609af424027edac1985080d37973ca
#
_entry.id   52609af424027edac1985080d37973ca
#
_cell.length_a   1.000
_cell.length_b   1.000
_cell.length_c   1.000
_cell.angle_alpha   90.00
_cell.angle_beta   90.00
_cell.angle_gamma   90.00
#
_symmetry.space_group_name_H-M   'P 1'
#
loop_
_entity.id
_entity.type
_entity.pdbx_description
1 polymer ?
#
loop_
_entity_poly.entity_id
_entity_poly.type
_entity_poly.pdbx_seq_one_letter_code
_entity_poly.pdbx_strand_id
1 'polypeptide(L)'
;MELLIQQLVNGVALGSIYALVALGYTMVYGTIKLINFAHGDVYMMGAFVGFYAMNGLGLNIFLSLLLAMVTCAVLGVVIERVAYKPLRRSTRVAALITAIGVSFLLENVMSYLFGAEIRPFPSDFGTTNYTLFGNITINGKQILIFATTVILMALLQFIVRYTKMGKAMRAVAVDEDAAQLMGIDVDQVISFTFALGSSLAGIAGVLVALYYNTYSATMGIVPGLKAFVAAVLGGIGSIPGAMVGGYVIGLLETLVSYLGFSPYKDGVVYFLLFVILLVLPAGLFGKNVKEKV
;
A
#
# COMPACT_ATOMS: atom_id res chain seq x y z
N MET A 1 14.12 18.34 -22.28
CA MET A 1 13.44 17.06 -22.57
C MET A 1 13.98 15.93 -21.69
N GLU A 2 15.27 15.79 -21.53
CA GLU A 2 15.92 14.77 -20.67
C GLU A 2 15.44 14.82 -19.21
N LEU A 3 15.35 16.03 -18.62
CA LEU A 3 14.88 16.20 -17.26
C LEU A 3 13.44 15.72 -17.05
N LEU A 4 12.55 15.96 -18.03
CA LEU A 4 11.16 15.46 -17.98
C LEU A 4 11.13 13.93 -18.00
N ILE A 5 11.93 13.30 -18.85
CA ILE A 5 12.00 11.84 -18.93
C ILE A 5 12.56 11.26 -17.61
N GLN A 6 13.59 11.91 -17.02
CA GLN A 6 14.11 11.52 -15.71
C GLN A 6 13.02 11.59 -14.63
N GLN A 7 12.18 12.63 -14.64
CA GLN A 7 11.08 12.75 -13.68
C GLN A 7 9.98 11.70 -13.93
N LEU A 8 9.73 11.31 -15.17
CA LEU A 8 8.83 10.19 -15.46
C LEU A 8 9.36 8.87 -14.90
N VAL A 9 10.66 8.60 -15.02
CA VAL A 9 11.28 7.41 -14.41
C VAL A 9 11.14 7.44 -12.88
N ASN A 10 11.40 8.58 -12.25
CA ASN A 10 11.21 8.76 -10.81
C ASN A 10 9.74 8.58 -10.41
N GLY A 11 8.81 9.10 -11.23
CA GLY A 11 7.38 8.98 -11.02
C GLY A 11 6.87 7.54 -11.11
N VAL A 12 7.42 6.76 -12.04
CA VAL A 12 7.12 5.32 -12.15
C VAL A 12 7.62 4.56 -10.91
N ALA A 13 8.82 4.86 -10.41
CA ALA A 13 9.35 4.23 -9.21
C ALA A 13 8.48 4.57 -7.97
N LEU A 14 8.16 5.84 -7.79
CA LEU A 14 7.30 6.30 -6.68
C LEU A 14 5.87 5.75 -6.81
N GLY A 15 5.32 5.77 -8.02
CA GLY A 15 4.01 5.20 -8.33
C GLY A 15 3.92 3.70 -8.08
N SER A 16 5.02 2.97 -8.29
CA SER A 16 5.12 1.55 -7.95
C SER A 16 4.93 1.31 -6.46
N ILE A 17 5.52 2.14 -5.61
CA ILE A 17 5.36 2.05 -4.15
C ILE A 17 3.90 2.34 -3.76
N TYR A 18 3.33 3.44 -4.27
CA TYR A 18 1.93 3.77 -4.01
C TYR A 18 0.97 2.69 -4.51
N ALA A 19 1.27 2.07 -5.65
CA ALA A 19 0.47 0.97 -6.17
C ALA A 19 0.46 -0.24 -5.23
N LEU A 20 1.61 -0.64 -4.65
CA LEU A 20 1.68 -1.74 -3.68
C LEU A 20 0.81 -1.48 -2.44
N VAL A 21 0.89 -0.28 -1.88
CA VAL A 21 0.08 0.10 -0.70
C VAL A 21 -1.39 0.20 -1.07
N ALA A 22 -1.72 0.79 -2.23
CA ALA A 22 -3.09 0.90 -2.74
C ALA A 22 -3.73 -0.47 -3.03
N LEU A 23 -2.93 -1.44 -3.49
CA LEU A 23 -3.37 -2.83 -3.65
C LEU A 23 -3.80 -3.43 -2.31
N GLY A 24 -3.06 -3.18 -1.23
CA GLY A 24 -3.43 -3.63 0.11
C GLY A 24 -4.77 -3.03 0.58
N TYR A 25 -4.98 -1.72 0.41
CA TYR A 25 -6.28 -1.08 0.67
C TYR A 25 -7.40 -1.69 -0.15
N THR A 26 -7.17 -1.84 -1.45
CA THR A 26 -8.16 -2.39 -2.38
C THR A 26 -8.54 -3.83 -2.05
N MET A 27 -7.61 -4.65 -1.59
CA MET A 27 -7.89 -6.03 -1.19
C MET A 27 -8.80 -6.08 0.03
N VAL A 28 -8.47 -5.35 1.08
CA VAL A 28 -9.27 -5.33 2.32
C VAL A 28 -10.65 -4.76 2.05
N TYR A 29 -10.73 -3.58 1.45
CA TYR A 29 -12.02 -2.95 1.15
C TYR A 29 -12.84 -3.77 0.15
N GLY A 30 -12.20 -4.35 -0.85
CA GLY A 30 -12.86 -5.20 -1.85
C GLY A 30 -13.59 -6.39 -1.21
N THR A 31 -13.06 -6.93 -0.10
CA THR A 31 -13.62 -8.10 0.57
C THR A 31 -14.64 -7.74 1.65
N ILE A 32 -14.34 -6.80 2.54
CA ILE A 32 -15.17 -6.52 3.72
C ILE A 32 -15.87 -5.15 3.70
N LYS A 33 -15.65 -4.33 2.67
CA LYS A 33 -16.20 -2.97 2.52
C LYS A 33 -15.87 -2.01 3.68
N LEU A 34 -14.79 -2.29 4.43
CA LEU A 34 -14.26 -1.44 5.49
C LEU A 34 -12.88 -0.93 5.11
N ILE A 35 -12.61 0.34 5.43
CA ILE A 35 -11.32 0.97 5.19
C ILE A 35 -10.42 0.73 6.39
N ASN A 36 -9.19 0.25 6.14
CA ASN A 36 -8.18 0.06 7.18
C ASN A 36 -7.22 1.25 7.22
N PHE A 37 -7.51 2.28 8.01
CA PHE A 37 -6.61 3.43 8.14
C PHE A 37 -5.27 3.10 8.81
N ALA A 38 -5.17 2.02 9.60
CA ALA A 38 -3.90 1.54 10.13
C ALA A 38 -2.96 0.93 9.08
N HIS A 39 -3.40 0.83 7.82
CA HIS A 39 -2.60 0.22 6.75
C HIS A 39 -1.31 1.00 6.44
N GLY A 40 -1.35 2.34 6.57
CA GLY A 40 -0.15 3.19 6.49
C GLY A 40 0.87 2.89 7.59
N ASP A 41 0.40 2.52 8.80
CA ASP A 41 1.29 2.19 9.90
C ASP A 41 1.86 0.78 9.77
N VAL A 42 1.13 -0.15 9.15
CA VAL A 42 1.69 -1.46 8.75
C VAL A 42 2.83 -1.27 7.75
N TYR A 43 2.69 -0.35 6.81
CA TYR A 43 3.76 0.04 5.90
C TYR A 43 4.98 0.63 6.67
N MET A 44 4.76 1.51 7.65
CA MET A 44 5.81 2.01 8.54
C MET A 44 6.50 0.86 9.28
N MET A 45 5.75 -0.09 9.85
CA MET A 45 6.29 -1.27 10.51
C MET A 45 7.19 -2.09 9.58
N GLY A 46 6.83 -2.22 8.31
CA GLY A 46 7.66 -2.87 7.30
C GLY A 46 9.03 -2.22 7.15
N ALA A 47 9.10 -0.89 7.13
CA ALA A 47 10.37 -0.16 7.05
C ALA A 47 11.25 -0.42 8.28
N PHE A 48 10.69 -0.42 9.48
CA PHE A 48 11.41 -0.76 10.71
C PHE A 48 11.93 -2.20 10.69
N VAL A 49 11.10 -3.17 10.33
CA VAL A 49 11.52 -4.57 10.21
C VAL A 49 12.64 -4.71 9.19
N GLY A 50 12.53 -4.05 8.03
CA GLY A 50 13.58 -4.03 7.00
C GLY A 50 14.90 -3.47 7.52
N PHE A 51 14.85 -2.35 8.26
CA PHE A 51 16.04 -1.75 8.86
C PHE A 51 16.72 -2.71 9.85
N TYR A 52 15.98 -3.28 10.79
CA TYR A 52 16.55 -4.20 11.76
C TYR A 52 17.02 -5.52 11.15
N ALA A 53 16.36 -5.99 10.09
CA ALA A 53 16.79 -7.16 9.33
C ALA A 53 18.15 -6.93 8.66
N MET A 54 18.36 -5.76 8.04
CA MET A 54 19.62 -5.42 7.37
C MET A 54 20.73 -5.08 8.36
N ASN A 55 20.47 -4.17 9.33
CA ASN A 55 21.50 -3.67 10.26
C ASN A 55 21.70 -4.57 11.47
N GLY A 56 20.63 -5.15 12.02
CA GLY A 56 20.71 -5.97 13.23
C GLY A 56 21.07 -7.42 12.94
N LEU A 57 20.50 -8.02 11.91
CA LEU A 57 20.71 -9.42 11.53
C LEU A 57 21.69 -9.60 10.36
N GLY A 58 22.16 -8.52 9.73
CA GLY A 58 23.08 -8.57 8.58
C GLY A 58 22.46 -9.24 7.33
N LEU A 59 21.12 -9.26 7.23
CA LEU A 59 20.46 -9.92 6.10
C LEU A 59 20.56 -9.06 4.83
N ASN A 60 20.62 -9.73 3.70
CA ASN A 60 20.52 -9.04 2.41
C ASN A 60 19.13 -8.47 2.17
N ILE A 61 19.00 -7.57 1.20
CA ILE A 61 17.75 -6.87 0.91
C ILE A 61 16.56 -7.82 0.62
N PHE A 62 16.81 -8.92 -0.10
CA PHE A 62 15.74 -9.86 -0.46
C PHE A 62 15.19 -10.62 0.75
N LEU A 63 16.06 -11.05 1.66
CA LEU A 63 15.64 -11.69 2.92
C LEU A 63 14.96 -10.68 3.84
N SER A 64 15.40 -9.42 3.83
CA SER A 64 14.78 -8.34 4.61
C SER A 64 13.38 -8.00 4.08
N LEU A 65 13.18 -7.99 2.77
CA LEU A 65 11.85 -7.86 2.14
C LEU A 65 10.94 -9.03 2.54
N LEU A 66 11.44 -10.26 2.50
CA LEU A 66 10.67 -11.44 2.89
C LEU A 66 10.30 -11.41 4.37
N LEU A 67 11.23 -11.02 5.25
CA LEU A 67 10.97 -10.89 6.69
C LEU A 67 9.92 -9.81 6.97
N ALA A 68 10.03 -8.65 6.33
CA ALA A 68 9.04 -7.58 6.44
C ALA A 68 7.66 -8.04 5.95
N MET A 69 7.62 -8.76 4.82
CA MET A 69 6.39 -9.36 4.28
C MET A 69 5.70 -10.27 5.30
N VAL A 70 6.43 -11.22 5.89
CA VAL A 70 5.90 -12.18 6.84
C VAL A 70 5.47 -11.50 8.15
N THR A 71 6.31 -10.63 8.68
CA THR A 71 6.01 -9.92 9.95
C THR A 71 4.78 -9.02 9.80
N CYS A 72 4.68 -8.27 8.70
CA CYS A 72 3.52 -7.43 8.43
C CYS A 72 2.27 -8.25 8.11
N ALA A 73 2.39 -9.43 7.47
CA ALA A 73 1.27 -10.34 7.29
C ALA A 73 0.70 -10.81 8.64
N VAL A 74 1.58 -11.21 9.57
CA VAL A 74 1.18 -11.60 10.93
C VAL A 74 0.53 -10.42 11.66
N LEU A 75 1.14 -9.22 11.60
CA LEU A 75 0.58 -8.00 12.19
C LEU A 75 -0.81 -7.71 11.63
N GLY A 76 -1.01 -7.84 10.31
CA GLY A 76 -2.30 -7.65 9.67
C GLY A 76 -3.37 -8.60 10.18
N VAL A 77 -3.04 -9.87 10.38
CA VAL A 77 -3.94 -10.86 11.00
C VAL A 77 -4.26 -10.51 12.45
N VAL A 78 -3.27 -10.03 13.21
CA VAL A 78 -3.50 -9.60 14.60
C VAL A 78 -4.45 -8.39 14.63
N ILE A 79 -4.21 -7.38 13.80
CA ILE A 79 -5.08 -6.21 13.69
C ILE A 79 -6.51 -6.65 13.30
N GLU A 80 -6.64 -7.54 12.33
CA GLU A 80 -7.95 -8.05 11.92
C GLU A 80 -8.66 -8.75 13.09
N ARG A 81 -8.01 -9.68 13.77
CA ARG A 81 -8.64 -10.47 14.83
C ARG A 81 -8.99 -9.66 16.07
N VAL A 82 -8.13 -8.71 16.44
CA VAL A 82 -8.28 -7.92 17.67
C VAL A 82 -9.18 -6.71 17.47
N ALA A 83 -9.02 -6.00 16.35
CA ALA A 83 -9.70 -4.74 16.11
C ALA A 83 -10.92 -4.85 15.17
N TYR A 84 -10.84 -5.63 14.09
CA TYR A 84 -11.90 -5.66 13.08
C TYR A 84 -12.92 -6.76 13.29
N LYS A 85 -12.48 -7.97 13.65
CA LYS A 85 -13.39 -9.12 13.84
C LYS A 85 -14.50 -8.86 14.87
N PRO A 86 -14.25 -8.25 16.04
CA PRO A 86 -15.30 -7.93 17.00
C PRO A 86 -16.32 -6.90 16.50
N LEU A 87 -15.92 -6.06 15.53
CA LEU A 87 -16.70 -4.92 15.03
C LEU A 87 -17.39 -5.17 13.67
N ARG A 88 -17.24 -6.33 13.07
CA ARG A 88 -17.82 -6.63 11.74
C ARG A 88 -19.33 -6.45 11.67
N ARG A 89 -20.02 -6.72 12.78
CA ARG A 89 -21.49 -6.56 12.90
C ARG A 89 -21.90 -5.22 13.53
N SER A 90 -20.94 -4.34 13.79
CA SER A 90 -21.19 -3.00 14.34
C SER A 90 -21.37 -1.96 13.22
N THR A 91 -21.54 -0.69 13.59
CA THR A 91 -21.65 0.40 12.62
C THR A 91 -20.32 0.62 11.90
N ARG A 92 -20.38 1.07 10.62
CA ARG A 92 -19.20 1.43 9.83
C ARG A 92 -18.33 2.49 10.56
N VAL A 93 -18.97 3.39 11.32
CA VAL A 93 -18.26 4.42 12.09
C VAL A 93 -17.44 3.83 13.22
N ALA A 94 -17.93 2.80 13.93
CA ALA A 94 -17.18 2.13 14.99
C ALA A 94 -15.90 1.46 14.44
N ALA A 95 -16.01 0.77 13.30
CA ALA A 95 -14.86 0.16 12.64
C ALA A 95 -13.83 1.23 12.18
N LEU A 96 -14.30 2.37 11.68
CA LEU A 96 -13.45 3.48 11.24
C LEU A 96 -12.69 4.11 12.42
N ILE A 97 -13.37 4.41 13.54
CA ILE A 97 -12.75 4.96 14.75
C ILE A 97 -11.72 3.98 15.32
N THR A 98 -12.04 2.69 15.33
CA THR A 98 -11.10 1.66 15.80
C THR A 98 -9.87 1.57 14.90
N ALA A 99 -10.03 1.66 13.58
CA ALA A 99 -8.90 1.71 12.64
C ALA A 99 -7.96 2.88 12.93
N ILE A 100 -8.53 4.07 13.16
CA ILE A 100 -7.75 5.26 13.56
C ILE A 100 -7.08 5.05 14.92
N GLY A 101 -7.78 4.43 15.87
CA GLY A 101 -7.20 4.10 17.20
C GLY A 101 -6.02 3.14 17.08
N VAL A 102 -6.10 2.11 16.24
CA VAL A 102 -4.99 1.19 15.95
C VAL A 102 -3.82 1.93 15.29
N SER A 103 -4.10 2.82 14.35
CA SER A 103 -3.10 3.68 13.69
C SER A 103 -2.32 4.47 14.74
N PHE A 104 -3.00 5.24 15.58
CA PHE A 104 -2.36 6.01 16.65
C PHE A 104 -1.61 5.13 17.66
N LEU A 105 -2.13 3.94 17.98
CA LEU A 105 -1.44 3.01 18.86
C LEU A 105 -0.09 2.59 18.26
N LEU A 106 -0.07 2.15 17.00
CA LEU A 106 1.16 1.71 16.32
C LEU A 106 2.17 2.85 16.22
N GLU A 107 1.72 4.05 15.79
CA GLU A 107 2.57 5.23 15.66
C GLU A 107 3.21 5.64 17.00
N ASN A 108 2.39 5.74 18.07
CA ASN A 108 2.87 6.15 19.38
C ASN A 108 3.75 5.09 20.04
N VAL A 109 3.43 3.80 19.91
CA VAL A 109 4.29 2.72 20.39
C VAL A 109 5.65 2.75 19.70
N MET A 110 5.69 2.92 18.37
CA MET A 110 6.94 2.99 17.64
C MET A 110 7.73 4.26 17.98
N SER A 111 7.06 5.39 18.13
CA SER A 111 7.69 6.65 18.58
C SER A 111 8.25 6.55 20.00
N TYR A 112 7.58 5.84 20.92
CA TYR A 112 8.05 5.61 22.28
C TYR A 112 9.26 4.67 22.31
N LEU A 113 9.23 3.57 21.57
CA LEU A 113 10.30 2.56 21.57
C LEU A 113 11.55 3.01 20.79
N PHE A 114 11.37 3.69 19.69
CA PHE A 114 12.44 4.00 18.75
C PHE A 114 12.69 5.51 18.56
N GLY A 115 11.83 6.36 19.14
CA GLY A 115 11.87 7.82 18.94
C GLY A 115 11.14 8.26 17.68
N ALA A 116 10.73 9.54 17.66
CA ALA A 116 10.00 10.15 16.55
C ALA A 116 10.90 10.74 15.44
N GLU A 117 12.22 10.67 15.63
CA GLU A 117 13.19 11.28 14.72
C GLU A 117 13.29 10.50 13.40
N ILE A 118 13.62 11.25 12.33
CA ILE A 118 13.95 10.66 11.03
C ILE A 118 15.35 10.04 11.13
N ARG A 119 15.44 8.76 10.78
CA ARG A 119 16.68 7.98 10.86
C ARG A 119 17.14 7.56 9.46
N PRO A 120 18.47 7.47 9.24
CA PRO A 120 19.00 6.98 7.98
C PRO A 120 18.71 5.48 7.81
N PHE A 121 18.30 5.10 6.59
CA PHE A 121 18.14 3.70 6.19
C PHE A 121 19.41 3.26 5.43
N PRO A 122 19.95 2.05 5.69
CA PRO A 122 21.16 1.59 5.01
C PRO A 122 20.94 1.53 3.50
N SER A 123 21.86 2.13 2.75
CA SER A 123 21.66 2.39 1.32
C SER A 123 22.70 1.73 0.41
N ASP A 124 23.47 0.75 0.90
CA ASP A 124 24.54 0.10 0.14
C ASP A 124 24.04 -0.68 -1.09
N PHE A 125 22.74 -1.01 -1.11
CA PHE A 125 22.13 -1.69 -2.23
C PHE A 125 21.79 -0.73 -3.37
N GLY A 126 22.15 -1.10 -4.60
CA GLY A 126 21.69 -0.43 -5.82
C GLY A 126 22.22 0.99 -6.02
N THR A 127 23.41 1.29 -5.49
CA THR A 127 24.10 2.58 -5.71
C THR A 127 24.61 2.74 -7.14
N THR A 128 24.62 1.66 -7.94
CA THR A 128 25.03 1.69 -9.34
C THR A 128 24.00 2.44 -10.18
N ASN A 129 24.44 3.48 -10.86
CA ASN A 129 23.62 4.23 -11.81
C ASN A 129 23.87 3.67 -13.22
N TYR A 130 22.80 3.29 -13.88
CA TYR A 130 22.83 2.87 -15.28
C TYR A 130 22.39 4.06 -16.14
N THR A 131 23.24 4.54 -17.03
CA THR A 131 22.91 5.60 -17.98
C THR A 131 22.23 4.98 -19.21
N LEU A 132 20.96 5.35 -19.45
CA LEU A 132 20.24 5.06 -20.68
C LEU A 132 20.18 6.33 -21.52
N PHE A 133 20.38 6.22 -22.82
CA PHE A 133 20.19 7.31 -23.82
C PHE A 133 20.52 8.73 -23.30
N GLY A 134 21.77 9.15 -23.42
CA GLY A 134 22.21 10.48 -23.00
C GLY A 134 22.43 10.59 -21.48
N ASN A 135 21.73 11.52 -20.82
CA ASN A 135 21.89 11.82 -19.39
C ASN A 135 20.80 11.20 -18.49
N ILE A 136 19.98 10.30 -19.02
CA ILE A 136 18.94 9.64 -18.22
C ILE A 136 19.58 8.52 -17.39
N THR A 137 19.46 8.61 -16.07
CA THR A 137 20.01 7.63 -15.14
C THR A 137 18.92 6.83 -14.46
N ILE A 138 19.05 5.51 -14.44
CA ILE A 138 18.21 4.59 -13.66
C ILE A 138 19.09 4.00 -12.55
N ASN A 139 18.65 4.20 -11.32
CA ASN A 139 19.33 3.65 -10.15
C ASN A 139 18.89 2.19 -9.93
N GLY A 140 19.79 1.32 -9.46
CA GLY A 140 19.47 -0.06 -9.11
C GLY A 140 18.32 -0.19 -8.10
N LYS A 141 18.12 0.79 -7.21
CA LYS A 141 16.95 0.84 -6.32
C LYS A 141 15.63 0.98 -7.07
N GLN A 142 15.58 1.81 -8.12
CA GLN A 142 14.38 2.00 -8.94
C GLN A 142 14.03 0.71 -9.72
N ILE A 143 15.05 0.01 -10.21
CA ILE A 143 14.87 -1.29 -10.88
C ILE A 143 14.28 -2.31 -9.90
N LEU A 144 14.84 -2.40 -8.68
CA LEU A 144 14.32 -3.28 -7.64
C LEU A 144 12.87 -2.96 -7.30
N ILE A 145 12.53 -1.68 -7.08
CA ILE A 145 11.17 -1.23 -6.75
C ILE A 145 10.21 -1.65 -7.85
N PHE A 146 10.51 -1.33 -9.10
CA PHE A 146 9.66 -1.65 -10.22
C PHE A 146 9.49 -3.17 -10.41
N ALA A 147 10.60 -3.93 -10.41
CA ALA A 147 10.56 -5.37 -10.57
C ALA A 147 9.77 -6.06 -9.44
N THR A 148 10.02 -5.68 -8.19
CA THR A 148 9.29 -6.23 -7.03
C THR A 148 7.80 -5.92 -7.14
N THR A 149 7.43 -4.69 -7.52
CA THR A 149 6.04 -4.29 -7.68
C THR A 149 5.34 -5.11 -8.75
N VAL A 150 5.93 -5.26 -9.93
CA VAL A 150 5.35 -6.04 -11.03
C VAL A 150 5.18 -7.51 -10.65
N ILE A 151 6.19 -8.12 -10.00
CA ILE A 151 6.15 -9.51 -9.55
C ILE A 151 5.04 -9.70 -8.52
N LEU A 152 4.98 -8.85 -7.49
CA LEU A 152 3.98 -8.97 -6.42
C LEU A 152 2.57 -8.73 -6.92
N MET A 153 2.40 -7.81 -7.84
CA MET A 153 1.13 -7.54 -8.48
C MET A 153 0.66 -8.72 -9.34
N ALA A 154 1.56 -9.30 -10.15
CA ALA A 154 1.23 -10.49 -10.94
C ALA A 154 0.88 -11.67 -10.03
N LEU A 155 1.63 -11.84 -8.94
CA LEU A 155 1.36 -12.87 -7.92
C LEU A 155 0.00 -12.65 -7.24
N LEU A 156 -0.29 -11.43 -6.81
CA LEU A 156 -1.58 -11.08 -6.21
C LEU A 156 -2.74 -11.33 -7.17
N GLN A 157 -2.61 -10.88 -8.42
CA GLN A 157 -3.61 -11.12 -9.46
C GLN A 157 -3.82 -12.62 -9.70
N PHE A 158 -2.74 -13.41 -9.72
CA PHE A 158 -2.82 -14.87 -9.83
C PHE A 158 -3.55 -15.47 -8.64
N ILE A 159 -3.19 -15.09 -7.39
CA ILE A 159 -3.83 -15.60 -6.17
C ILE A 159 -5.33 -15.31 -6.21
N VAL A 160 -5.72 -14.06 -6.47
CA VAL A 160 -7.12 -13.64 -6.43
C VAL A 160 -7.94 -14.26 -7.56
N ARG A 161 -7.37 -14.40 -8.76
CA ARG A 161 -8.12 -14.86 -9.94
C ARG A 161 -8.21 -16.38 -10.06
N TYR A 162 -7.14 -17.11 -9.73
CA TYR A 162 -7.01 -18.51 -10.08
C TYR A 162 -7.02 -19.48 -8.88
N THR A 163 -6.73 -19.02 -7.64
CA THR A 163 -6.70 -19.92 -6.48
C THR A 163 -8.08 -20.17 -5.88
N LYS A 164 -8.20 -21.24 -5.08
CA LYS A 164 -9.42 -21.55 -4.31
C LYS A 164 -9.73 -20.41 -3.31
N MET A 165 -8.70 -19.91 -2.62
CA MET A 165 -8.85 -18.80 -1.67
C MET A 165 -9.30 -17.52 -2.37
N GLY A 166 -8.76 -17.20 -3.56
CA GLY A 166 -9.21 -16.06 -4.36
C GLY A 166 -10.65 -16.18 -4.82
N LYS A 167 -11.14 -17.40 -5.14
CA LYS A 167 -12.57 -17.62 -5.42
C LYS A 167 -13.43 -17.36 -4.19
N ALA A 168 -12.99 -17.83 -3.01
CA ALA A 168 -13.67 -17.59 -1.74
C ALA A 168 -13.71 -16.09 -1.39
N MET A 169 -12.59 -15.35 -1.60
CA MET A 169 -12.55 -13.89 -1.41
C MET A 169 -13.58 -13.17 -2.28
N ARG A 170 -13.70 -13.53 -3.56
CA ARG A 170 -14.70 -12.94 -4.46
C ARG A 170 -16.14 -13.31 -4.09
N ALA A 171 -16.40 -14.51 -3.56
CA ALA A 171 -17.71 -14.90 -3.07
C ALA A 171 -18.11 -14.09 -1.84
N VAL A 172 -17.24 -14.00 -0.84
CA VAL A 172 -17.44 -13.17 0.36
C VAL A 172 -17.64 -11.69 0.02
N ALA A 173 -16.91 -11.16 -0.99
CA ALA A 173 -17.04 -9.78 -1.45
C ALA A 173 -18.42 -9.45 -2.05
N VAL A 174 -19.14 -10.45 -2.58
CA VAL A 174 -20.49 -10.30 -3.15
C VAL A 174 -21.54 -10.40 -2.06
N ASP A 175 -21.49 -11.47 -1.25
CA ASP A 175 -22.44 -11.72 -0.16
C ASP A 175 -21.79 -12.65 0.87
N GLU A 176 -21.57 -12.11 2.08
CA GLU A 176 -20.89 -12.80 3.17
C GLU A 176 -21.74 -13.94 3.72
N ASP A 177 -23.05 -13.71 3.89
CA ASP A 177 -23.98 -14.69 4.45
C ASP A 177 -24.19 -15.84 3.46
N ALA A 178 -24.39 -15.54 2.18
CA ALA A 178 -24.52 -16.56 1.15
C ALA A 178 -23.24 -17.41 1.02
N ALA A 179 -22.07 -16.79 1.10
CA ALA A 179 -20.78 -17.50 1.08
C ALA A 179 -20.64 -18.45 2.26
N GLN A 180 -21.07 -18.06 3.46
CA GLN A 180 -21.07 -18.89 4.66
C GLN A 180 -22.03 -20.10 4.50
N LEU A 181 -23.23 -19.88 3.96
CA LEU A 181 -24.18 -20.95 3.67
C LEU A 181 -23.63 -21.99 2.66
N MET A 182 -22.75 -21.57 1.76
CA MET A 182 -22.07 -22.44 0.80
C MET A 182 -20.82 -23.15 1.40
N GLY A 183 -20.59 -23.04 2.71
CA GLY A 183 -19.50 -23.71 3.41
C GLY A 183 -18.15 -22.98 3.34
N ILE A 184 -18.13 -21.72 2.95
CA ILE A 184 -16.91 -20.89 2.96
C ILE A 184 -16.67 -20.37 4.38
N ASP A 185 -15.49 -20.64 4.94
CA ASP A 185 -15.07 -20.05 6.22
C ASP A 185 -14.68 -18.58 5.99
N VAL A 186 -15.65 -17.70 6.25
CA VAL A 186 -15.52 -16.25 6.05
C VAL A 186 -14.40 -15.66 6.92
N ASP A 187 -14.22 -16.15 8.14
CA ASP A 187 -13.17 -15.69 9.05
C ASP A 187 -11.78 -15.94 8.48
N GLN A 188 -11.54 -17.14 7.94
CA GLN A 188 -10.26 -17.46 7.30
C GLN A 188 -10.02 -16.61 6.06
N VAL A 189 -11.05 -16.38 5.25
CA VAL A 189 -10.95 -15.55 4.04
C VAL A 189 -10.57 -14.11 4.38
N ILE A 190 -11.18 -13.54 5.40
CA ILE A 190 -10.89 -12.16 5.80
C ILE A 190 -9.51 -12.06 6.42
N SER A 191 -9.13 -12.97 7.34
CA SER A 191 -7.78 -12.99 7.92
C SER A 191 -6.70 -13.14 6.84
N PHE A 192 -6.93 -13.99 5.83
CA PHE A 192 -6.02 -14.13 4.69
C PHE A 192 -5.93 -12.87 3.84
N THR A 193 -7.05 -12.17 3.65
CA THR A 193 -7.08 -10.89 2.91
C THR A 193 -6.26 -9.81 3.63
N PHE A 194 -6.39 -9.72 4.96
CA PHE A 194 -5.57 -8.81 5.77
C PHE A 194 -4.08 -9.18 5.72
N ALA A 195 -3.76 -10.48 5.79
CA ALA A 195 -2.39 -10.97 5.67
C ALA A 195 -1.77 -10.56 4.33
N LEU A 196 -2.49 -10.77 3.21
CA LEU A 196 -2.02 -10.39 1.88
C LEU A 196 -1.83 -8.87 1.75
N GLY A 197 -2.85 -8.08 2.12
CA GLY A 197 -2.76 -6.63 2.05
C GLY A 197 -1.60 -6.09 2.88
N SER A 198 -1.48 -6.55 4.13
CA SER A 198 -0.42 -6.14 5.05
C SER A 198 0.98 -6.59 4.60
N SER A 199 1.10 -7.75 3.95
CA SER A 199 2.36 -8.20 3.38
C SER A 199 2.87 -7.27 2.27
N LEU A 200 1.97 -6.78 1.41
CA LEU A 200 2.30 -5.80 0.36
C LEU A 200 2.72 -4.46 0.96
N ALA A 201 2.00 -4.00 2.00
CA ALA A 201 2.37 -2.78 2.72
C ALA A 201 3.75 -2.89 3.37
N GLY A 202 4.06 -4.04 4.00
CA GLY A 202 5.37 -4.29 4.61
C GLY A 202 6.53 -4.17 3.61
N ILE A 203 6.38 -4.78 2.44
CA ILE A 203 7.38 -4.67 1.37
C ILE A 203 7.48 -3.22 0.87
N ALA A 204 6.35 -2.56 0.63
CA ALA A 204 6.34 -1.16 0.19
C ALA A 204 7.05 -0.24 1.19
N GLY A 205 6.93 -0.52 2.50
CA GLY A 205 7.63 0.20 3.57
C GLY A 205 9.15 0.11 3.45
N VAL A 206 9.68 -1.10 3.22
CA VAL A 206 11.12 -1.30 2.98
C VAL A 206 11.56 -0.58 1.71
N LEU A 207 10.79 -0.71 0.62
CA LEU A 207 11.14 -0.11 -0.67
C LEU A 207 11.16 1.42 -0.61
N VAL A 208 10.23 2.05 0.12
CA VAL A 208 10.25 3.51 0.27
C VAL A 208 11.36 3.98 1.18
N ALA A 209 11.65 3.26 2.26
CA ALA A 209 12.78 3.57 3.13
C ALA A 209 14.11 3.47 2.36
N LEU A 210 14.23 2.50 1.46
CA LEU A 210 15.35 2.37 0.53
C LEU A 210 15.39 3.51 -0.51
N TYR A 211 14.23 3.94 -1.01
CA TYR A 211 14.12 5.00 -2.01
C TYR A 211 14.55 6.37 -1.46
N TYR A 212 14.02 6.73 -0.28
CA TYR A 212 14.33 8.01 0.38
C TYR A 212 15.58 7.94 1.28
N ASN A 213 16.17 6.76 1.50
CA ASN A 213 17.26 6.51 2.45
C ASN A 213 16.95 6.92 3.89
N THR A 214 15.67 6.98 4.27
CA THR A 214 15.22 7.38 5.60
C THR A 214 13.99 6.59 6.01
N TYR A 215 13.79 6.47 7.33
CA TYR A 215 12.58 5.95 7.93
C TYR A 215 12.26 6.68 9.24
N SER A 216 11.00 6.70 9.64
CA SER A 216 10.55 7.32 10.90
C SER A 216 9.24 6.68 11.36
N ALA A 217 8.89 6.88 12.64
CA ALA A 217 7.65 6.35 13.21
C ALA A 217 6.38 7.00 12.62
N THR A 218 6.50 8.15 11.96
CA THR A 218 5.37 8.88 11.36
C THR A 218 5.31 8.75 9.83
N MET A 219 6.25 7.99 9.24
CA MET A 219 6.36 7.89 7.78
C MET A 219 5.15 7.24 7.09
N GLY A 220 4.27 6.57 7.86
CA GLY A 220 3.09 5.87 7.34
C GLY A 220 1.94 6.81 6.96
N ILE A 221 1.82 7.97 7.60
CA ILE A 221 0.66 8.86 7.50
C ILE A 221 0.45 9.38 6.08
N VAL A 222 1.40 10.14 5.55
CA VAL A 222 1.25 10.80 4.25
C VAL A 222 1.22 9.80 3.09
N PRO A 223 2.15 8.84 2.96
CA PRO A 223 2.07 7.83 1.92
C PRO A 223 0.85 6.91 2.04
N GLY A 224 0.41 6.60 3.27
CA GLY A 224 -0.82 5.85 3.50
C GLY A 224 -2.06 6.56 2.94
N LEU A 225 -2.21 7.86 3.22
CA LEU A 225 -3.30 8.66 2.67
C LEU A 225 -3.22 8.78 1.14
N LYS A 226 -2.03 8.98 0.56
CA LYS A 226 -1.85 9.04 -0.90
C LYS A 226 -2.18 7.71 -1.58
N ALA A 227 -1.79 6.59 -0.97
CA ALA A 227 -2.14 5.26 -1.47
C ALA A 227 -3.66 4.99 -1.38
N PHE A 228 -4.32 5.50 -0.34
CA PHE A 228 -5.77 5.49 -0.27
C PHE A 228 -6.39 6.30 -1.41
N VAL A 229 -5.88 7.52 -1.67
CA VAL A 229 -6.28 8.32 -2.85
C VAL A 229 -6.09 7.54 -4.14
N ALA A 230 -4.96 6.85 -4.30
CA ALA A 230 -4.67 6.01 -5.45
C ALA A 230 -5.68 4.87 -5.61
N ALA A 231 -6.06 4.21 -4.50
CA ALA A 231 -7.07 3.16 -4.51
C ALA A 231 -8.46 3.69 -4.90
N VAL A 232 -8.85 4.86 -4.38
CA VAL A 232 -10.12 5.52 -4.72
C VAL A 232 -10.14 5.93 -6.19
N LEU A 233 -9.08 6.60 -6.66
CA LEU A 233 -8.92 7.02 -8.05
C LEU A 233 -9.02 5.83 -9.00
N GLY A 234 -8.35 4.74 -8.67
CA GLY A 234 -8.38 3.53 -9.46
C GLY A 234 -9.73 2.82 -9.48
N GLY A 235 -10.55 3.04 -8.45
CA GLY A 235 -11.79 2.32 -8.16
C GLY A 235 -11.55 1.23 -7.13
N ILE A 236 -11.94 1.52 -5.89
CA ILE A 236 -11.70 0.63 -4.74
C ILE A 236 -12.34 -0.74 -4.99
N GLY A 237 -11.56 -1.80 -4.78
CA GLY A 237 -11.97 -3.19 -5.06
C GLY A 237 -11.49 -3.71 -6.42
N SER A 238 -10.91 -2.86 -7.27
CA SER A 238 -10.30 -3.24 -8.55
C SER A 238 -8.78 -3.29 -8.43
N ILE A 239 -8.18 -4.48 -8.50
CA ILE A 239 -6.72 -4.66 -8.46
C ILE A 239 -6.03 -3.87 -9.60
N PRO A 240 -6.44 -3.99 -10.88
CA PRO A 240 -5.85 -3.18 -11.94
C PRO A 240 -6.07 -1.69 -11.74
N GLY A 241 -7.23 -1.31 -11.20
CA GLY A 241 -7.54 0.08 -10.90
C GLY A 241 -6.60 0.69 -9.87
N ALA A 242 -6.43 0.06 -8.72
CA ALA A 242 -5.52 0.53 -7.66
C ALA A 242 -4.09 0.70 -8.16
N MET A 243 -3.66 -0.18 -9.05
CA MET A 243 -2.36 -0.13 -9.70
C MET A 243 -2.21 1.11 -10.58
N VAL A 244 -3.15 1.32 -11.50
CA VAL A 244 -3.17 2.51 -12.36
C VAL A 244 -3.25 3.78 -11.50
N GLY A 245 -4.09 3.78 -10.47
CA GLY A 245 -4.19 4.88 -9.52
C GLY A 245 -2.84 5.21 -8.85
N GLY A 246 -2.11 4.20 -8.40
CA GLY A 246 -0.77 4.37 -7.82
C GLY A 246 0.21 5.04 -8.78
N TYR A 247 0.27 4.56 -10.04
CA TYR A 247 1.12 5.17 -11.05
C TYR A 247 0.69 6.61 -11.39
N VAL A 248 -0.60 6.88 -11.49
CA VAL A 248 -1.11 8.24 -11.74
C VAL A 248 -0.68 9.20 -10.63
N ILE A 249 -0.83 8.78 -9.35
CA ILE A 249 -0.40 9.61 -8.21
C ILE A 249 1.11 9.84 -8.23
N GLY A 250 1.92 8.80 -8.44
CA GLY A 250 3.37 8.92 -8.49
C GLY A 250 3.86 9.83 -9.63
N LEU A 251 3.29 9.70 -10.81
CA LEU A 251 3.60 10.55 -11.97
C LEU A 251 3.15 12.00 -11.72
N LEU A 252 1.95 12.21 -11.15
CA LEU A 252 1.45 13.54 -10.82
C LEU A 252 2.36 14.25 -9.83
N GLU A 253 2.77 13.57 -8.76
CA GLU A 253 3.63 14.13 -7.72
C GLU A 253 4.99 14.57 -8.27
N THR A 254 5.59 13.75 -9.13
CA THR A 254 6.86 14.07 -9.77
C THR A 254 6.73 15.17 -10.82
N LEU A 255 5.62 15.22 -11.55
CA LEU A 255 5.33 16.28 -12.51
C LEU A 255 5.13 17.63 -11.81
N VAL A 256 4.38 17.67 -10.71
CA VAL A 256 4.20 18.91 -9.90
C VAL A 256 5.54 19.40 -9.36
N SER A 257 6.40 18.47 -8.91
CA SER A 257 7.74 18.78 -8.45
C SER A 257 8.63 19.32 -9.58
N TYR A 258 8.51 18.75 -10.79
CA TYR A 258 9.22 19.22 -11.99
C TYR A 258 8.84 20.65 -12.38
N LEU A 259 7.58 21.02 -12.23
CA LEU A 259 7.07 22.38 -12.51
C LEU A 259 7.48 23.42 -11.47
N GLY A 260 8.23 23.03 -10.43
CA GLY A 260 8.70 23.92 -9.36
C GLY A 260 7.72 24.07 -8.20
N PHE A 261 6.59 23.37 -8.20
CA PHE A 261 5.56 23.42 -7.17
C PHE A 261 5.70 22.30 -6.12
N SER A 262 6.91 21.87 -5.82
CA SER A 262 7.22 20.76 -4.90
C SER A 262 6.52 20.88 -3.52
N PRO A 263 6.40 22.05 -2.89
CA PRO A 263 5.67 22.20 -1.61
C PRO A 263 4.16 21.89 -1.70
N TYR A 264 3.58 21.99 -2.90
CA TYR A 264 2.14 21.81 -3.12
C TYR A 264 1.77 20.41 -3.65
N LYS A 265 2.74 19.53 -3.86
CA LYS A 265 2.53 18.20 -4.46
C LYS A 265 1.46 17.38 -3.74
N ASP A 266 1.46 17.42 -2.39
CA ASP A 266 0.49 16.69 -1.56
C ASP A 266 -0.91 17.30 -1.69
N GLY A 267 -1.01 18.63 -1.70
CA GLY A 267 -2.26 19.36 -1.91
C GLY A 267 -2.88 19.05 -3.27
N VAL A 268 -2.07 18.92 -4.33
CA VAL A 268 -2.56 18.56 -5.68
C VAL A 268 -3.11 17.14 -5.69
N VAL A 269 -2.48 16.19 -5.00
CA VAL A 269 -2.98 14.81 -4.88
C VAL A 269 -4.34 14.77 -4.18
N TYR A 270 -4.50 15.49 -3.07
CA TYR A 270 -5.78 15.54 -2.35
C TYR A 270 -6.85 16.33 -3.11
N PHE A 271 -6.47 17.37 -3.83
CA PHE A 271 -7.37 18.08 -4.72
C PHE A 271 -7.87 17.17 -5.86
N LEU A 272 -6.99 16.36 -6.42
CA LEU A 272 -7.36 15.36 -7.42
C LEU A 272 -8.39 14.36 -6.85
N LEU A 273 -8.22 13.89 -5.61
CA LEU A 273 -9.22 13.05 -4.94
C LEU A 273 -10.58 13.71 -4.92
N PHE A 274 -10.63 14.98 -4.49
CA PHE A 274 -11.88 15.74 -4.43
C PHE A 274 -12.56 15.83 -5.81
N VAL A 275 -11.81 16.17 -6.85
CA VAL A 275 -12.33 16.24 -8.23
C VAL A 275 -12.86 14.89 -8.70
N ILE A 276 -12.13 13.79 -8.42
CA ILE A 276 -12.55 12.45 -8.85
C ILE A 276 -13.81 12.00 -8.14
N LEU A 277 -13.93 12.24 -6.85
CA LEU A 277 -15.16 11.89 -6.11
C LEU A 277 -16.37 12.64 -6.62
N LEU A 278 -16.21 13.87 -7.16
CA LEU A 278 -17.28 14.64 -7.77
C LEU A 278 -17.67 14.14 -9.16
N VAL A 279 -16.67 13.78 -9.99
CA VAL A 279 -16.87 13.47 -11.41
C VAL A 279 -17.05 11.97 -11.65
N LEU A 280 -16.28 11.15 -10.95
CA LEU A 280 -16.22 9.68 -11.11
C LEU A 280 -16.24 9.00 -9.73
N PRO A 281 -17.35 9.02 -9.00
CA PRO A 281 -17.44 8.51 -7.62
C PRO A 281 -17.09 7.03 -7.49
N ALA A 282 -17.21 6.25 -8.58
CA ALA A 282 -16.78 4.84 -8.61
C ALA A 282 -15.28 4.65 -8.92
N GLY A 283 -14.55 5.73 -9.26
CA GLY A 283 -13.19 5.67 -9.77
C GLY A 283 -13.08 5.21 -11.22
N LEU A 284 -11.85 5.15 -11.76
CA LEU A 284 -11.59 4.86 -13.18
C LEU A 284 -12.04 3.44 -13.61
N PHE A 285 -11.92 2.45 -12.73
CA PHE A 285 -12.23 1.02 -13.00
C PHE A 285 -13.31 0.47 -12.06
N GLY A 286 -13.98 1.34 -11.30
CA GLY A 286 -15.06 0.96 -10.40
C GLY A 286 -16.32 0.56 -11.18
N LYS A 287 -17.04 -0.41 -10.64
CA LYS A 287 -18.37 -0.79 -11.16
C LYS A 287 -19.44 0.03 -10.41
N ASN A 288 -20.28 0.73 -11.15
CA ASN A 288 -21.49 1.34 -10.57
C ASN A 288 -22.45 0.21 -10.15
N VAL A 289 -22.32 -0.26 -8.93
CA VAL A 289 -23.30 -1.15 -8.31
C VAL A 289 -24.43 -0.23 -7.80
N LYS A 290 -25.55 -0.20 -8.51
CA LYS A 290 -26.78 0.40 -7.97
C LYS A 290 -27.15 -0.43 -6.73
N GLU A 291 -27.01 0.15 -5.55
CA GLU A 291 -27.62 -0.43 -4.34
C GLU A 291 -29.13 -0.57 -4.65
N LYS A 292 -29.62 -1.81 -4.67
CA LYS A 292 -31.05 -2.03 -4.66
C LYS A 292 -31.54 -1.58 -3.30
N VAL A 293 -32.24 -0.46 -3.27
CA VAL A 293 -33.02 0.02 -2.13
C VAL A 293 -34.17 -0.96 -1.89
#